data_0c81ed034c4daeda05fc5f2b72c8c290
#
_entry.id   0c81ed034c4daeda05fc5f2b72c8c290
#
_cell.length_a   1.000
_cell.length_b   1.000
_cell.length_c   1.000
_cell.angle_alpha   90.00
_cell.angle_beta   90.00
_cell.angle_gamma   90.00
#
_symmetry.space_group_name_H-M   'P 1'
#
loop_
_entity.id
_entity.type
_entity.pdbx_description
1 polymer ?
#
loop_
_entity_poly.entity_id
_entity_poly.type
_entity_poly.pdbx_seq_one_letter_code
_entity_poly.pdbx_strand_id
1 'polypeptide(L)'
;MTKTDVLNFYRETAVKREKWNRRNRFYHRSLEKYFSFIIPAGKRVLELGCGSGDLLNAVQPVYGMGIDFAPEVIDIAIQKYPNLHFRVDDAECLTLNETFDYIILSDMLGCLWDAQSTFHNISMLCHRQTKIVISQYNFLWEPVVKFLEWVGLKQRQPNQNWFSVQDVKGLLQLENFQAIKFERKILLPVFVPVLNFLFNTFFANLPLINHLNLIGLLTARPIPGEVTEASVSIIIPARNECGNIENAVKRIPGFGLRQEIIFIEGHSSDRTYEEMKRVQASHPEKNIKLMQQSGKGKGNAVREAFDAATGDILMILDADLTVPPEELPKFYDALRFGKGDFINGCRLVYPMDRNAMRFLNLLGNKFFGLFFSYLLGQRLKDTLCGTKVLYRADYMSIKANRNYFGDFDPFGDFDLLFGAAKLNLKITEVIIRYRDRKYGSTQISRFRHGWLLMCMSMFAARKIKFM
;
A
#
# COMPACT_ATOMS: atom_id res chain seq x y z
N MET A 1 8.83 -37.16 -10.86
CA MET A 1 8.42 -36.96 -9.46
C MET A 1 6.95 -36.61 -9.47
N THR A 2 6.13 -37.30 -8.75
CA THR A 2 4.67 -37.04 -8.68
C THR A 2 4.35 -36.18 -7.49
N LYS A 3 3.12 -35.62 -7.42
CA LYS A 3 2.64 -34.85 -6.25
C LYS A 3 2.73 -35.68 -4.96
N THR A 4 2.45 -37.00 -5.06
CA THR A 4 2.57 -37.96 -3.95
C THR A 4 4.00 -38.09 -3.45
N ASP A 5 5.00 -38.07 -4.35
CA ASP A 5 6.41 -38.13 -3.95
C ASP A 5 6.82 -36.88 -3.15
N VAL A 6 6.30 -35.71 -3.54
CA VAL A 6 6.53 -34.44 -2.82
C VAL A 6 5.91 -34.51 -1.42
N LEU A 7 4.67 -35.00 -1.29
CA LEU A 7 4.00 -35.16 0.00
C LEU A 7 4.79 -36.12 0.92
N ASN A 8 5.19 -37.23 0.42
CA ASN A 8 5.97 -38.23 1.20
C ASN A 8 7.30 -37.60 1.69
N PHE A 9 8.00 -36.88 0.82
CA PHE A 9 9.23 -36.18 1.22
C PHE A 9 8.99 -35.21 2.40
N TYR A 10 7.93 -34.40 2.37
CA TYR A 10 7.64 -33.47 3.45
C TYR A 10 7.21 -34.17 4.75
N ARG A 11 6.48 -35.29 4.66
CA ARG A 11 6.16 -36.16 5.82
C ARG A 11 7.43 -36.69 6.48
N GLU A 12 8.30 -37.32 5.71
CA GLU A 12 9.54 -37.93 6.23
C GLU A 12 10.52 -36.89 6.80
N THR A 13 10.43 -35.65 6.29
CA THR A 13 11.36 -34.60 6.68
C THR A 13 10.79 -33.62 7.70
N ALA A 14 9.52 -33.75 8.12
CA ALA A 14 8.84 -32.83 9.03
C ALA A 14 9.65 -32.50 10.30
N VAL A 15 10.10 -33.54 11.03
CA VAL A 15 10.92 -33.40 12.23
C VAL A 15 12.32 -32.82 11.94
N LYS A 16 12.92 -33.23 10.81
CA LYS A 16 14.23 -32.74 10.38
C LYS A 16 14.16 -31.27 10.00
N ARG A 17 13.02 -30.81 9.42
CA ARG A 17 12.75 -29.44 9.02
C ARG A 17 12.84 -28.49 10.21
N GLU A 18 12.33 -28.86 11.37
CA GLU A 18 12.45 -28.02 12.57
C GLU A 18 13.90 -27.80 12.98
N LYS A 19 14.76 -28.84 12.87
CA LYS A 19 16.20 -28.71 13.12
C LYS A 19 16.87 -27.77 12.11
N TRP A 20 16.46 -27.82 10.84
CA TRP A 20 16.96 -26.92 9.81
C TRP A 20 16.48 -25.49 10.03
N ASN A 21 15.23 -25.27 10.45
CA ASN A 21 14.69 -23.95 10.80
C ASN A 21 15.49 -23.33 11.95
N ARG A 22 15.85 -24.10 12.97
CA ARG A 22 16.72 -23.63 14.06
C ARG A 22 18.12 -23.23 13.57
N ARG A 23 18.69 -23.98 12.61
CA ARG A 23 20.00 -23.63 12.01
C ARG A 23 19.91 -22.35 11.18
N ASN A 24 18.80 -22.15 10.47
CA ASN A 24 18.54 -20.98 9.63
C ASN A 24 17.71 -19.89 10.36
N ARG A 25 17.79 -19.85 11.69
CA ARG A 25 16.98 -18.97 12.55
C ARG A 25 17.03 -17.50 12.15
N PHE A 26 18.20 -17.04 11.68
CA PHE A 26 18.35 -15.64 11.23
C PHE A 26 17.46 -15.35 10.01
N TYR A 27 17.42 -16.24 9.04
CA TYR A 27 16.58 -16.11 7.86
C TYR A 27 15.08 -16.07 8.23
N HIS A 28 14.60 -17.03 9.02
CA HIS A 28 13.20 -17.10 9.44
C HIS A 28 12.78 -15.89 10.27
N ARG A 29 13.60 -15.46 11.22
CA ARG A 29 13.34 -14.23 11.98
C ARG A 29 13.32 -12.97 11.12
N SER A 30 14.13 -12.93 10.07
CA SER A 30 14.08 -11.83 9.11
C SER A 30 12.77 -11.82 8.32
N LEU A 31 12.29 -13.00 7.91
CA LEU A 31 10.95 -13.13 7.28
C LEU A 31 9.85 -12.69 8.24
N GLU A 32 9.81 -13.23 9.46
CA GLU A 32 8.86 -12.84 10.50
C GLU A 32 8.82 -11.31 10.68
N LYS A 33 9.98 -10.67 10.78
CA LYS A 33 10.09 -9.21 10.88
C LYS A 33 9.47 -8.48 9.68
N TYR A 34 9.76 -8.93 8.45
CA TYR A 34 9.22 -8.29 7.25
C TYR A 34 7.71 -8.50 7.11
N PHE A 35 7.22 -9.70 7.38
CA PHE A 35 5.79 -9.98 7.32
C PHE A 35 5.01 -9.22 8.41
N SER A 36 5.51 -9.16 9.65
CA SER A 36 4.91 -8.36 10.73
C SER A 36 4.95 -6.86 10.45
N PHE A 37 5.89 -6.39 9.62
CA PHE A 37 5.88 -5.01 9.17
C PHE A 37 4.80 -4.77 8.09
N ILE A 38 4.61 -5.73 7.17
CA ILE A 38 3.64 -5.63 6.05
C ILE A 38 2.22 -5.84 6.56
N ILE A 39 2.00 -6.82 7.44
CA ILE A 39 0.69 -7.23 7.95
C ILE A 39 0.45 -6.58 9.31
N PRO A 40 -0.54 -5.69 9.43
CA PRO A 40 -0.90 -5.12 10.74
C PRO A 40 -1.43 -6.21 11.69
N ALA A 41 -1.08 -6.12 12.98
CA ALA A 41 -1.65 -6.99 14.00
C ALA A 41 -3.19 -6.87 14.07
N GLY A 42 -3.86 -7.91 14.59
CA GLY A 42 -5.31 -7.92 14.75
C GLY A 42 -6.10 -8.12 13.45
N LYS A 43 -5.50 -8.65 12.39
CA LYS A 43 -6.15 -8.97 11.11
C LYS A 43 -6.55 -10.44 11.06
N ARG A 44 -7.52 -10.78 10.20
CA ARG A 44 -7.82 -12.17 9.82
C ARG A 44 -6.78 -12.62 8.79
N VAL A 45 -5.96 -13.61 9.13
CA VAL A 45 -4.81 -14.02 8.30
C VAL A 45 -4.89 -15.51 7.97
N LEU A 46 -4.74 -15.83 6.70
CA LEU A 46 -4.52 -17.18 6.19
C LEU A 46 -3.05 -17.33 5.80
N GLU A 47 -2.39 -18.40 6.24
CA GLU A 47 -1.09 -18.81 5.74
C GLU A 47 -1.20 -20.15 5.03
N LEU A 48 -0.87 -20.18 3.73
CA LEU A 48 -0.77 -21.39 2.92
C LEU A 48 0.68 -21.91 2.95
N GLY A 49 0.84 -23.22 3.23
CA GLY A 49 2.14 -23.82 3.49
C GLY A 49 2.72 -23.37 4.84
N CYS A 50 1.89 -23.31 5.88
CA CYS A 50 2.22 -22.70 7.16
C CYS A 50 3.35 -23.39 7.94
N GLY A 51 3.71 -24.60 7.57
CA GLY A 51 4.69 -25.39 8.31
C GLY A 51 4.32 -25.49 9.80
N SER A 52 5.27 -25.17 10.69
CA SER A 52 5.07 -25.19 12.15
C SER A 52 4.33 -23.95 12.71
N GLY A 53 3.78 -23.05 11.86
CA GLY A 53 2.96 -21.91 12.27
C GLY A 53 3.73 -20.70 12.81
N ASP A 54 5.06 -20.68 12.72
CA ASP A 54 5.89 -19.62 13.30
C ASP A 54 5.60 -18.25 12.71
N LEU A 55 5.47 -18.16 11.39
CA LEU A 55 5.22 -16.90 10.70
C LEU A 55 3.79 -16.40 10.97
N LEU A 56 2.80 -17.31 10.97
CA LEU A 56 1.42 -16.96 11.29
C LEU A 56 1.31 -16.37 12.70
N ASN A 57 1.99 -16.99 13.68
CA ASN A 57 2.02 -16.47 15.05
C ASN A 57 2.74 -15.10 15.13
N ALA A 58 3.82 -14.93 14.38
CA ALA A 58 4.61 -13.69 14.39
C ALA A 58 3.83 -12.45 13.94
N VAL A 59 2.85 -12.60 13.04
CA VAL A 59 2.01 -11.49 12.56
C VAL A 59 0.85 -11.13 13.49
N GLN A 60 0.69 -11.84 14.60
CA GLN A 60 -0.30 -11.56 15.67
C GLN A 60 -1.74 -11.35 15.14
N PRO A 61 -2.32 -12.34 14.45
CA PRO A 61 -3.66 -12.22 13.91
C PRO A 61 -4.72 -12.24 15.04
N VAL A 62 -5.89 -11.59 14.82
CA VAL A 62 -7.07 -11.78 15.67
C VAL A 62 -7.72 -13.13 15.36
N TYR A 63 -7.62 -13.59 14.10
CA TYR A 63 -8.00 -14.91 13.64
C TYR A 63 -6.93 -15.39 12.66
N GLY A 64 -6.20 -16.43 13.01
CA GLY A 64 -5.14 -17.02 12.19
C GLY A 64 -5.49 -18.43 11.78
N MET A 65 -5.50 -18.69 10.46
CA MET A 65 -5.66 -20.01 9.88
C MET A 65 -4.38 -20.42 9.15
N GLY A 66 -3.78 -21.52 9.55
CA GLY A 66 -2.63 -22.13 8.87
C GLY A 66 -3.04 -23.39 8.12
N ILE A 67 -2.62 -23.51 6.87
CA ILE A 67 -2.87 -24.68 6.03
C ILE A 67 -1.53 -25.26 5.58
N ASP A 68 -1.38 -26.57 5.73
CA ASP A 68 -0.29 -27.35 5.14
C ASP A 68 -0.84 -28.71 4.70
N PHE A 69 -0.29 -29.28 3.65
CA PHE A 69 -0.76 -30.58 3.16
C PHE A 69 -0.15 -31.78 3.92
N ALA A 70 0.85 -31.56 4.78
CA ALA A 70 1.51 -32.58 5.58
C ALA A 70 0.91 -32.64 7.00
N PRO A 71 0.17 -33.74 7.36
CA PRO A 71 -0.45 -33.87 8.67
C PRO A 71 0.54 -33.74 9.83
N GLU A 72 1.73 -34.34 9.69
CA GLU A 72 2.76 -34.35 10.72
C GLU A 72 3.28 -32.95 11.06
N VAL A 73 3.26 -32.07 10.08
CA VAL A 73 3.66 -30.65 10.25
C VAL A 73 2.54 -29.88 10.97
N ILE A 74 1.28 -30.14 10.62
CA ILE A 74 0.10 -29.55 11.27
C ILE A 74 0.01 -29.98 12.74
N ASP A 75 0.29 -31.22 13.08
CA ASP A 75 0.31 -31.68 14.48
C ASP A 75 1.33 -30.92 15.33
N ILE A 76 2.50 -30.62 14.76
CA ILE A 76 3.52 -29.77 15.42
C ILE A 76 2.98 -28.36 15.62
N ALA A 77 2.34 -27.78 14.61
CA ALA A 77 1.81 -26.43 14.65
C ALA A 77 0.70 -26.26 15.73
N ILE A 78 -0.23 -27.21 15.81
CA ILE A 78 -1.31 -27.26 16.83
C ILE A 78 -0.71 -27.30 18.24
N GLN A 79 0.28 -28.17 18.48
CA GLN A 79 0.94 -28.25 19.79
C GLN A 79 1.68 -26.96 20.16
N LYS A 80 2.28 -26.30 19.19
CA LYS A 80 3.11 -25.12 19.40
C LYS A 80 2.30 -23.85 19.60
N TYR A 81 1.17 -23.72 18.89
CA TYR A 81 0.33 -22.52 18.87
C TYR A 81 -1.16 -22.84 19.02
N PRO A 82 -1.62 -23.28 20.22
CA PRO A 82 -3.00 -23.73 20.46
C PRO A 82 -4.05 -22.63 20.27
N ASN A 83 -3.65 -21.38 20.22
CA ASN A 83 -4.54 -20.23 20.02
C ASN A 83 -4.78 -19.92 18.52
N LEU A 84 -4.11 -20.62 17.61
CA LEU A 84 -4.29 -20.49 16.17
C LEU A 84 -5.04 -21.71 15.62
N HIS A 85 -5.64 -21.56 14.47
CA HIS A 85 -6.33 -22.63 13.77
C HIS A 85 -5.42 -23.24 12.72
N PHE A 86 -5.36 -24.58 12.68
CA PHE A 86 -4.56 -25.29 11.69
C PHE A 86 -5.39 -26.38 11.05
N ARG A 87 -5.18 -26.57 9.75
CA ARG A 87 -5.91 -27.57 8.97
C ARG A 87 -5.00 -28.23 7.94
N VAL A 88 -5.15 -29.56 7.81
CA VAL A 88 -4.55 -30.30 6.68
C VAL A 88 -5.42 -30.08 5.46
N ASP A 89 -4.89 -29.37 4.46
CA ASP A 89 -5.57 -29.16 3.18
C ASP A 89 -4.52 -28.85 2.08
N ASP A 90 -4.93 -28.98 0.82
CA ASP A 90 -4.08 -28.72 -0.33
C ASP A 90 -4.41 -27.33 -0.92
N ALA A 91 -3.40 -26.46 -0.97
CA ALA A 91 -3.56 -25.11 -1.53
C ALA A 91 -4.05 -25.07 -2.99
N GLU A 92 -3.80 -26.16 -3.74
CA GLU A 92 -4.26 -26.30 -5.13
C GLU A 92 -5.71 -26.80 -5.24
N CYS A 93 -6.34 -27.24 -4.13
CA CYS A 93 -7.71 -27.73 -4.07
C CYS A 93 -8.39 -27.35 -2.75
N LEU A 94 -8.33 -26.07 -2.38
CA LEU A 94 -8.85 -25.58 -1.11
C LEU A 94 -10.36 -25.78 -0.95
N THR A 95 -10.75 -26.21 0.26
CA THR A 95 -12.16 -26.44 0.61
C THR A 95 -12.67 -25.42 1.64
N LEU A 96 -12.01 -24.26 1.78
CA LEU A 96 -12.41 -23.16 2.66
C LEU A 96 -13.52 -22.32 2.02
N ASN A 97 -14.42 -21.81 2.89
CA ASN A 97 -15.48 -20.91 2.48
C ASN A 97 -15.57 -19.71 3.46
N GLU A 98 -14.47 -19.02 3.64
CA GLU A 98 -14.38 -17.83 4.48
C GLU A 98 -13.37 -16.83 3.88
N THR A 99 -13.46 -15.57 4.25
CA THR A 99 -12.59 -14.52 3.71
C THR A 99 -11.59 -14.01 4.73
N PHE A 100 -10.45 -13.54 4.23
CA PHE A 100 -9.32 -13.07 5.03
C PHE A 100 -8.88 -11.67 4.61
N ASP A 101 -8.36 -10.90 5.57
CA ASP A 101 -7.74 -9.60 5.31
C ASP A 101 -6.37 -9.75 4.64
N TYR A 102 -5.62 -10.78 5.06
CA TYR A 102 -4.30 -11.09 4.49
C TYR A 102 -4.16 -12.58 4.22
N ILE A 103 -3.54 -12.91 3.09
CA ILE A 103 -3.18 -14.28 2.71
C ILE A 103 -1.67 -14.31 2.47
N ILE A 104 -0.99 -15.22 3.17
CA ILE A 104 0.46 -15.39 3.13
C ILE A 104 0.81 -16.62 2.30
N LEU A 105 1.75 -16.47 1.35
CA LEU A 105 2.46 -17.54 0.67
C LEU A 105 3.95 -17.33 0.89
N SER A 106 4.50 -17.92 1.96
CA SER A 106 5.91 -17.75 2.31
C SER A 106 6.75 -18.91 1.77
N ASP A 107 7.63 -18.62 0.79
CA ASP A 107 8.56 -19.57 0.15
C ASP A 107 7.86 -20.85 -0.40
N MET A 108 6.56 -20.74 -0.66
CA MET A 108 5.71 -21.85 -1.06
C MET A 108 5.62 -22.02 -2.59
N LEU A 109 5.67 -20.91 -3.38
CA LEU A 109 5.48 -20.96 -4.84
C LEU A 109 6.42 -21.94 -5.54
N GLY A 110 7.64 -22.06 -5.04
CA GLY A 110 8.63 -22.98 -5.58
C GLY A 110 8.25 -24.45 -5.43
N CYS A 111 7.35 -24.79 -4.51
CA CYS A 111 6.95 -26.16 -4.19
C CYS A 111 5.61 -26.55 -4.81
N LEU A 112 4.85 -25.61 -5.37
CA LEU A 112 3.55 -25.87 -5.99
C LEU A 112 3.69 -26.67 -7.29
N TRP A 113 2.77 -27.58 -7.51
CA TRP A 113 2.62 -28.28 -8.77
C TRP A 113 1.93 -27.41 -9.81
N ASP A 114 0.84 -26.72 -9.38
CA ASP A 114 0.09 -25.75 -10.16
C ASP A 114 -0.14 -24.46 -9.36
N ALA A 115 0.70 -23.47 -9.59
CA ALA A 115 0.59 -22.17 -8.92
C ALA A 115 -0.65 -21.38 -9.39
N GLN A 116 -1.12 -21.56 -10.63
CA GLN A 116 -2.30 -20.87 -11.12
C GLN A 116 -3.56 -21.36 -10.40
N SER A 117 -3.76 -22.66 -10.25
CA SER A 117 -4.86 -23.23 -9.47
C SER A 117 -4.87 -22.72 -8.04
N THR A 118 -3.69 -22.57 -7.42
CA THR A 118 -3.58 -21.98 -6.07
C THR A 118 -4.11 -20.52 -6.06
N PHE A 119 -3.74 -19.68 -7.03
CA PHE A 119 -4.25 -18.31 -7.09
C PHE A 119 -5.75 -18.25 -7.41
N HIS A 120 -6.26 -19.19 -8.22
CA HIS A 120 -7.69 -19.33 -8.46
C HIS A 120 -8.44 -19.59 -7.14
N ASN A 121 -8.01 -20.57 -6.35
CA ASN A 121 -8.63 -20.89 -5.06
C ASN A 121 -8.54 -19.72 -4.08
N ILE A 122 -7.39 -19.02 -4.02
CA ILE A 122 -7.22 -17.83 -3.20
C ILE A 122 -8.24 -16.75 -3.57
N SER A 123 -8.62 -16.61 -4.85
CA SER A 123 -9.56 -15.58 -5.29
C SER A 123 -10.92 -15.69 -4.60
N MET A 124 -11.37 -16.90 -4.30
CA MET A 124 -12.63 -17.19 -3.59
C MET A 124 -12.57 -16.80 -2.10
N LEU A 125 -11.38 -16.69 -1.53
CA LEU A 125 -11.14 -16.34 -0.13
C LEU A 125 -10.87 -14.84 0.08
N CYS A 126 -11.04 -14.04 -0.98
CA CYS A 126 -10.74 -12.62 -0.97
C CYS A 126 -12.01 -11.77 -0.87
N HIS A 127 -11.94 -10.72 -0.07
CA HIS A 127 -12.80 -9.56 -0.18
C HIS A 127 -12.01 -8.39 -0.81
N ARG A 128 -12.68 -7.29 -1.12
CA ARG A 128 -12.08 -6.14 -1.81
C ARG A 128 -10.78 -5.61 -1.17
N GLN A 129 -10.69 -5.64 0.16
CA GLN A 129 -9.54 -5.10 0.89
C GLN A 129 -8.45 -6.14 1.14
N THR A 130 -8.65 -7.40 0.78
CA THR A 130 -7.67 -8.48 0.96
C THR A 130 -6.33 -8.13 0.31
N LYS A 131 -5.25 -8.45 1.00
CA LYS A 131 -3.89 -8.35 0.47
C LYS A 131 -3.22 -9.72 0.51
N ILE A 132 -2.56 -10.08 -0.58
CA ILE A 132 -1.78 -11.30 -0.70
C ILE A 132 -0.32 -10.91 -0.56
N VAL A 133 0.41 -11.55 0.34
CA VAL A 133 1.84 -11.31 0.57
C VAL A 133 2.61 -12.59 0.25
N ILE A 134 3.47 -12.49 -0.75
CA ILE A 134 4.21 -13.62 -1.31
C ILE A 134 5.70 -13.39 -1.06
N SER A 135 6.39 -14.34 -0.45
CA SER A 135 7.85 -14.42 -0.51
C SER A 135 8.31 -15.52 -1.44
N GLN A 136 9.40 -15.26 -2.14
CA GLN A 136 10.04 -16.26 -3.00
C GLN A 136 11.54 -16.01 -3.11
N TYR A 137 12.31 -17.07 -3.37
CA TYR A 137 13.72 -16.91 -3.69
C TYR A 137 13.93 -16.16 -5.00
N ASN A 138 14.92 -15.31 -5.03
CA ASN A 138 15.36 -14.67 -6.24
C ASN A 138 16.06 -15.70 -7.15
N PHE A 139 15.60 -15.86 -8.37
CA PHE A 139 16.11 -16.83 -9.33
C PHE A 139 17.63 -16.74 -9.57
N LEU A 140 18.22 -15.56 -9.37
CA LEU A 140 19.68 -15.36 -9.45
C LEU A 140 20.46 -16.23 -8.45
N TRP A 141 19.81 -16.65 -7.37
CA TRP A 141 20.43 -17.50 -6.35
C TRP A 141 20.30 -19.01 -6.65
N GLU A 142 19.62 -19.40 -7.72
CA GLU A 142 19.45 -20.79 -8.10
C GLU A 142 20.77 -21.57 -8.12
N PRO A 143 21.86 -21.11 -8.80
CA PRO A 143 23.13 -21.82 -8.82
C PRO A 143 23.75 -21.96 -7.42
N VAL A 144 23.67 -20.89 -6.62
CA VAL A 144 24.22 -20.87 -5.24
C VAL A 144 23.44 -21.82 -4.35
N VAL A 145 22.11 -21.81 -4.41
CA VAL A 145 21.25 -22.70 -3.64
C VAL A 145 21.49 -24.16 -4.00
N LYS A 146 21.56 -24.50 -5.29
CA LYS A 146 21.88 -25.85 -5.77
C LYS A 146 23.27 -26.32 -5.30
N PHE A 147 24.26 -25.42 -5.31
CA PHE A 147 25.59 -25.72 -4.76
C PHE A 147 25.53 -26.00 -3.26
N LEU A 148 24.81 -25.17 -2.46
CA LEU A 148 24.63 -25.38 -1.02
C LEU A 148 23.89 -26.68 -0.69
N GLU A 149 22.95 -27.09 -1.52
CA GLU A 149 22.25 -28.38 -1.43
C GLU A 149 23.20 -29.56 -1.74
N TRP A 150 24.07 -29.38 -2.73
CA TRP A 150 25.06 -30.39 -3.11
C TRP A 150 26.09 -30.63 -2.01
N VAL A 151 26.59 -29.57 -1.37
CA VAL A 151 27.54 -29.70 -0.25
C VAL A 151 26.88 -30.03 1.11
N GLY A 152 25.54 -30.19 1.15
CA GLY A 152 24.79 -30.50 2.38
C GLY A 152 24.65 -29.36 3.38
N LEU A 153 24.89 -28.13 2.97
CA LEU A 153 24.67 -26.92 3.78
C LEU A 153 23.22 -26.44 3.78
N LYS A 154 22.44 -26.85 2.79
CA LYS A 154 20.97 -26.64 2.71
C LYS A 154 20.27 -27.99 2.49
N GLN A 155 19.08 -28.16 3.04
CA GLN A 155 18.25 -29.34 2.78
C GLN A 155 17.82 -29.34 1.31
N ARG A 156 18.04 -30.46 0.63
CA ARG A 156 17.64 -30.67 -0.76
C ARG A 156 16.13 -30.60 -0.87
N GLN A 157 15.62 -29.83 -1.81
CA GLN A 157 14.19 -29.75 -2.10
C GLN A 157 13.83 -30.68 -3.26
N PRO A 158 12.70 -31.41 -3.19
CA PRO A 158 12.35 -32.42 -4.19
C PRO A 158 12.01 -31.81 -5.55
N ASN A 159 11.34 -30.67 -5.55
CA ASN A 159 10.98 -29.93 -6.75
C ASN A 159 10.95 -28.45 -6.41
N GLN A 160 11.69 -27.65 -7.09
CA GLN A 160 11.70 -26.19 -6.86
C GLN A 160 11.54 -25.46 -8.18
N ASN A 161 10.39 -24.79 -8.34
CA ASN A 161 10.14 -23.88 -9.43
C ASN A 161 10.85 -22.55 -9.16
N TRP A 162 11.54 -22.03 -10.15
CA TRP A 162 12.24 -20.75 -10.08
C TRP A 162 11.48 -19.70 -10.87
N PHE A 163 10.47 -19.11 -10.24
CA PHE A 163 9.69 -18.04 -10.88
C PHE A 163 10.45 -16.72 -10.88
N SER A 164 10.46 -16.03 -12.01
CA SER A 164 10.80 -14.64 -12.04
C SER A 164 9.65 -13.80 -11.46
N VAL A 165 9.94 -12.54 -11.10
CA VAL A 165 8.90 -11.60 -10.65
C VAL A 165 7.82 -11.39 -11.72
N GLN A 166 8.21 -11.45 -13.00
CA GLN A 166 7.27 -11.27 -14.11
C GLN A 166 6.35 -12.48 -14.26
N ASP A 167 6.85 -13.70 -14.04
CA ASP A 167 6.03 -14.91 -14.06
C ASP A 167 4.96 -14.86 -12.99
N VAL A 168 5.34 -14.50 -11.74
CA VAL A 168 4.36 -14.37 -10.65
C VAL A 168 3.34 -13.27 -10.91
N LYS A 169 3.76 -12.13 -11.47
CA LYS A 169 2.81 -11.08 -11.88
C LYS A 169 1.88 -11.54 -12.99
N GLY A 170 2.37 -12.31 -13.95
CA GLY A 170 1.56 -12.91 -15.01
C GLY A 170 0.50 -13.86 -14.45
N LEU A 171 0.90 -14.79 -13.58
CA LEU A 171 -0.03 -15.71 -12.91
C LEU A 171 -1.09 -14.97 -12.09
N LEU A 172 -0.69 -13.94 -11.34
CA LEU A 172 -1.63 -13.10 -10.59
C LEU A 172 -2.63 -12.40 -11.52
N GLN A 173 -2.18 -11.88 -12.67
CA GLN A 173 -3.05 -11.21 -13.63
C GLN A 173 -4.08 -12.15 -14.25
N LEU A 174 -3.71 -13.41 -14.52
CA LEU A 174 -4.63 -14.43 -15.04
C LEU A 174 -5.80 -14.68 -14.09
N GLU A 175 -5.58 -14.58 -12.79
CA GLU A 175 -6.58 -14.81 -11.74
C GLU A 175 -7.13 -13.49 -11.15
N ASN A 176 -7.13 -12.40 -11.93
CA ASN A 176 -7.66 -11.09 -11.57
C ASN A 176 -7.04 -10.46 -10.31
N PHE A 177 -5.75 -10.71 -10.07
CA PHE A 177 -4.98 -10.00 -9.06
C PHE A 177 -4.08 -8.94 -9.67
N GLN A 178 -3.82 -7.89 -8.91
CA GLN A 178 -2.91 -6.81 -9.28
C GLN A 178 -1.77 -6.68 -8.26
N ALA A 179 -0.53 -6.73 -8.74
CA ALA A 179 0.62 -6.43 -7.92
C ALA A 179 0.60 -4.96 -7.46
N ILE A 180 0.78 -4.73 -6.17
CA ILE A 180 0.87 -3.40 -5.55
C ILE A 180 2.33 -2.95 -5.55
N LYS A 181 3.20 -3.74 -4.90
CA LYS A 181 4.63 -3.46 -4.77
C LYS A 181 5.45 -4.74 -4.80
N PHE A 182 6.71 -4.60 -5.16
CA PHE A 182 7.70 -5.64 -5.09
C PHE A 182 8.97 -5.11 -4.42
N GLU A 183 9.45 -5.80 -3.41
CA GLU A 183 10.66 -5.45 -2.68
C GLU A 183 11.59 -6.65 -2.61
N ARG A 184 12.89 -6.41 -2.63
CA ARG A 184 13.89 -7.44 -2.41
C ARG A 184 14.55 -7.22 -1.06
N LYS A 185 14.78 -8.30 -0.31
CA LYS A 185 15.32 -8.26 1.06
C LYS A 185 16.32 -9.38 1.26
N ILE A 186 17.13 -9.25 2.30
CA ILE A 186 18.15 -10.21 2.74
C ILE A 186 19.26 -10.39 1.70
N LEU A 187 20.31 -9.59 1.84
CA LEU A 187 21.53 -9.74 1.05
C LEU A 187 22.44 -10.80 1.67
N LEU A 188 22.54 -10.82 3.01
CA LEU A 188 23.33 -11.78 3.76
C LEU A 188 22.40 -12.63 4.65
N PRO A 189 22.11 -13.90 4.27
CA PRO A 189 21.14 -14.74 4.99
C PRO A 189 21.71 -15.41 6.24
N VAL A 190 22.99 -15.22 6.54
CA VAL A 190 23.70 -15.82 7.70
C VAL A 190 23.93 -14.74 8.73
N PHE A 191 23.81 -15.09 10.03
CA PHE A 191 24.07 -14.12 11.07
C PHE A 191 25.59 -13.89 11.27
N VAL A 192 26.04 -12.69 10.95
CA VAL A 192 27.39 -12.20 11.27
C VAL A 192 27.24 -10.82 11.91
N PRO A 193 27.59 -10.65 13.20
CA PRO A 193 27.46 -9.38 13.90
C PRO A 193 28.08 -8.22 13.11
N VAL A 194 27.49 -7.02 13.19
CA VAL A 194 27.86 -5.81 12.44
C VAL A 194 27.66 -5.93 10.94
N LEU A 195 28.14 -7.01 10.28
CA LEU A 195 27.97 -7.19 8.83
C LEU A 195 26.49 -7.32 8.43
N ASN A 196 25.68 -8.03 9.22
CA ASN A 196 24.24 -8.11 8.91
C ASN A 196 23.58 -6.75 8.93
N PHE A 197 23.93 -5.88 9.87
CA PHE A 197 23.38 -4.53 9.89
C PHE A 197 23.79 -3.75 8.63
N LEU A 198 25.08 -3.76 8.29
CA LEU A 198 25.57 -3.05 7.10
C LEU A 198 24.97 -3.62 5.81
N PHE A 199 25.00 -4.95 5.65
CA PHE A 199 24.57 -5.59 4.41
C PHE A 199 23.03 -5.59 4.26
N ASN A 200 22.28 -6.00 5.28
CA ASN A 200 20.83 -6.17 5.15
C ASN A 200 20.04 -4.88 5.40
N THR A 201 20.55 -3.94 6.22
CA THR A 201 19.87 -2.67 6.47
C THR A 201 20.29 -1.59 5.48
N PHE A 202 21.57 -1.54 5.09
CA PHE A 202 22.09 -0.48 4.24
C PHE A 202 22.28 -0.95 2.78
N PHE A 203 23.23 -1.85 2.53
CA PHE A 203 23.58 -2.25 1.16
C PHE A 203 22.44 -2.93 0.41
N ALA A 204 21.65 -3.78 1.08
CA ALA A 204 20.48 -4.44 0.48
C ALA A 204 19.46 -3.47 -0.11
N ASN A 205 19.40 -2.24 0.39
CA ASN A 205 18.48 -1.21 -0.08
C ASN A 205 19.07 -0.31 -1.20
N LEU A 206 20.35 -0.43 -1.55
CA LEU A 206 20.93 0.35 -2.64
C LEU A 206 20.42 -0.14 -4.00
N PRO A 207 20.08 0.76 -4.96
CA PRO A 207 19.36 0.39 -6.20
C PRO A 207 20.04 -0.72 -7.02
N LEU A 208 21.34 -0.73 -7.15
CA LEU A 208 22.09 -1.76 -7.91
C LEU A 208 22.24 -3.06 -7.12
N ILE A 209 22.61 -2.95 -5.83
CA ILE A 209 22.87 -4.10 -4.95
C ILE A 209 21.58 -4.82 -4.60
N ASN A 210 20.47 -4.10 -4.55
CA ASN A 210 19.15 -4.66 -4.25
C ASN A 210 18.78 -5.85 -5.15
N HIS A 211 19.27 -5.90 -6.39
CA HIS A 211 19.04 -7.02 -7.31
C HIS A 211 19.68 -8.34 -6.84
N LEU A 212 20.70 -8.28 -5.99
CA LEU A 212 21.41 -9.43 -5.44
C LEU A 212 20.76 -9.99 -4.16
N ASN A 213 19.72 -9.37 -3.64
CA ASN A 213 19.04 -9.88 -2.45
C ASN A 213 18.42 -11.26 -2.70
N LEU A 214 18.43 -12.09 -1.66
CA LEU A 214 18.03 -13.50 -1.70
C LEU A 214 16.54 -13.68 -1.95
N ILE A 215 15.69 -12.86 -1.33
CA ILE A 215 14.24 -13.00 -1.41
C ILE A 215 13.56 -11.80 -2.09
N GLY A 216 12.50 -12.09 -2.81
CA GLY A 216 11.52 -11.13 -3.29
C GLY A 216 10.24 -11.21 -2.46
N LEU A 217 9.77 -10.06 -1.99
CA LEU A 217 8.48 -9.88 -1.32
C LEU A 217 7.54 -9.14 -2.27
N LEU A 218 6.47 -9.80 -2.70
CA LEU A 218 5.45 -9.23 -3.57
C LEU A 218 4.15 -9.09 -2.78
N THR A 219 3.56 -7.89 -2.82
CA THR A 219 2.22 -7.66 -2.27
C THR A 219 1.27 -7.44 -3.43
N ALA A 220 0.13 -8.16 -3.43
CA ALA A 220 -0.91 -8.08 -4.44
C ALA A 220 -2.28 -7.86 -3.80
N ARG A 221 -3.28 -7.54 -4.61
CA ARG A 221 -4.68 -7.40 -4.22
C ARG A 221 -5.59 -7.98 -5.31
N PRO A 222 -6.81 -8.39 -4.98
CA PRO A 222 -7.80 -8.69 -6.00
C PRO A 222 -8.21 -7.40 -6.75
N ILE A 223 -8.53 -7.54 -8.02
CA ILE A 223 -9.17 -6.48 -8.81
C ILE A 223 -10.68 -6.62 -8.60
N PRO A 224 -11.39 -5.58 -8.13
CA PRO A 224 -12.83 -5.65 -7.94
C PRO A 224 -13.55 -6.02 -9.26
N GLY A 225 -14.40 -7.03 -9.22
CA GLY A 225 -15.17 -7.46 -10.38
C GLY A 225 -16.41 -6.59 -10.62
N GLU A 226 -17.08 -6.17 -9.56
CA GLU A 226 -18.27 -5.32 -9.64
C GLU A 226 -17.95 -3.85 -9.39
N VAL A 227 -18.56 -3.00 -10.21
CA VAL A 227 -18.45 -1.55 -10.11
C VAL A 227 -19.76 -1.02 -9.53
N THR A 228 -19.73 -0.64 -8.26
CA THR A 228 -20.88 -0.02 -7.60
C THR A 228 -20.77 1.50 -7.63
N GLU A 229 -21.90 2.17 -7.85
CA GLU A 229 -21.98 3.61 -7.62
C GLU A 229 -21.80 3.91 -6.13
N ALA A 230 -21.07 4.98 -5.82
CA ALA A 230 -20.75 5.38 -4.47
C ALA A 230 -21.07 6.85 -4.22
N SER A 231 -21.38 7.20 -2.99
CA SER A 231 -21.54 8.60 -2.56
C SER A 231 -20.18 9.27 -2.39
N VAL A 232 -20.11 10.58 -2.62
CA VAL A 232 -18.85 11.33 -2.65
C VAL A 232 -18.91 12.56 -1.75
N SER A 233 -17.90 12.77 -0.91
CA SER A 233 -17.63 14.02 -0.22
C SER A 233 -16.43 14.71 -0.87
N ILE A 234 -16.65 15.93 -1.37
CA ILE A 234 -15.63 16.78 -1.98
C ILE A 234 -15.23 17.83 -0.96
N ILE A 235 -13.99 17.75 -0.47
CA ILE A 235 -13.43 18.62 0.55
C ILE A 235 -12.65 19.74 -0.11
N ILE A 236 -13.03 20.99 0.19
CA ILE A 236 -12.42 22.19 -0.35
C ILE A 236 -11.85 23.03 0.81
N PRO A 237 -10.57 22.80 1.18
CA PRO A 237 -9.90 23.65 2.15
C PRO A 237 -9.61 25.00 1.51
N ALA A 238 -10.10 26.09 2.11
CA ALA A 238 -9.95 27.43 1.57
C ALA A 238 -9.41 28.41 2.61
N ARG A 239 -8.42 29.20 2.19
CA ARG A 239 -7.86 30.30 2.96
C ARG A 239 -7.45 31.44 2.03
N ASN A 240 -8.09 32.60 2.19
CA ASN A 240 -7.91 33.78 1.32
C ASN A 240 -8.20 33.43 -0.16
N GLU A 241 -9.33 32.79 -0.41
CA GLU A 241 -9.77 32.30 -1.73
C GLU A 241 -11.19 32.81 -2.09
N CYS A 242 -11.62 33.96 -1.55
CA CYS A 242 -12.94 34.55 -1.74
C CYS A 242 -13.41 34.53 -3.20
N GLY A 243 -12.54 34.94 -4.15
CA GLY A 243 -12.88 34.97 -5.58
C GLY A 243 -13.02 33.62 -6.29
N ASN A 244 -12.71 32.52 -5.64
CA ASN A 244 -12.75 31.20 -6.24
C ASN A 244 -13.93 30.31 -5.75
N ILE A 245 -14.58 30.68 -4.62
CA ILE A 245 -15.57 29.80 -3.95
C ILE A 245 -16.78 29.54 -4.85
N GLU A 246 -17.37 30.57 -5.47
CA GLU A 246 -18.52 30.38 -6.36
C GLU A 246 -18.18 29.57 -7.61
N ASN A 247 -17.01 29.82 -8.20
CA ASN A 247 -16.52 29.08 -9.35
C ASN A 247 -16.27 27.59 -9.02
N ALA A 248 -15.79 27.28 -7.81
CA ALA A 248 -15.63 25.91 -7.37
C ALA A 248 -16.96 25.15 -7.43
N VAL A 249 -18.01 25.72 -6.83
CA VAL A 249 -19.35 25.10 -6.79
C VAL A 249 -19.98 24.98 -8.17
N LYS A 250 -19.91 26.02 -9.00
CA LYS A 250 -20.52 26.02 -10.36
C LYS A 250 -19.88 25.02 -11.29
N ARG A 251 -18.57 24.78 -11.17
CA ARG A 251 -17.78 23.95 -12.08
C ARG A 251 -17.66 22.49 -11.67
N ILE A 252 -18.04 22.13 -10.43
CA ILE A 252 -18.11 20.72 -10.03
C ILE A 252 -19.25 20.05 -10.77
N PRO A 253 -18.96 19.06 -11.66
CA PRO A 253 -19.99 18.32 -12.37
C PRO A 253 -20.73 17.33 -11.45
N GLY A 254 -21.90 16.87 -11.87
CA GLY A 254 -22.62 15.79 -11.19
C GLY A 254 -21.99 14.43 -11.51
N PHE A 255 -21.67 13.64 -10.48
CA PHE A 255 -21.22 12.23 -10.58
C PHE A 255 -21.42 11.51 -9.25
N GLY A 256 -21.45 10.20 -9.28
CA GLY A 256 -21.73 9.35 -8.11
C GLY A 256 -23.21 9.39 -7.69
N LEU A 257 -23.56 8.54 -6.73
CA LEU A 257 -24.94 8.42 -6.22
C LEU A 257 -25.45 9.71 -5.58
N ARG A 258 -24.59 10.36 -4.81
CA ARG A 258 -24.86 11.58 -4.05
C ARG A 258 -23.57 12.33 -3.82
N GLN A 259 -23.61 13.64 -3.98
CA GLN A 259 -22.48 14.53 -3.73
C GLN A 259 -22.72 15.38 -2.47
N GLU A 260 -21.67 15.55 -1.69
CA GLU A 260 -21.55 16.47 -0.58
C GLU A 260 -20.32 17.33 -0.82
N ILE A 261 -20.45 18.65 -0.71
CA ILE A 261 -19.34 19.60 -0.82
C ILE A 261 -19.08 20.16 0.58
N ILE A 262 -17.88 19.96 1.10
CA ILE A 262 -17.49 20.46 2.42
C ILE A 262 -16.43 21.54 2.25
N PHE A 263 -16.80 22.80 2.46
CA PHE A 263 -15.85 23.87 2.61
C PHE A 263 -15.32 23.91 4.03
N ILE A 264 -13.99 24.00 4.17
CA ILE A 264 -13.38 24.23 5.47
C ILE A 264 -12.49 25.47 5.39
N GLU A 265 -12.87 26.48 6.17
CA GLU A 265 -12.24 27.79 6.20
C GLU A 265 -11.03 27.79 7.15
N GLY A 266 -9.89 28.28 6.68
CA GLY A 266 -8.58 28.21 7.33
C GLY A 266 -8.08 29.51 7.93
N HIS A 267 -8.88 30.26 8.71
CA HIS A 267 -8.53 31.52 9.33
C HIS A 267 -8.11 32.61 8.30
N SER A 268 -8.98 32.85 7.33
CA SER A 268 -8.77 33.84 6.28
C SER A 268 -8.76 35.28 6.84
N SER A 269 -8.01 36.12 6.21
CA SER A 269 -8.00 37.59 6.47
C SER A 269 -8.91 38.36 5.50
N ASP A 270 -9.43 37.70 4.48
CA ASP A 270 -10.40 38.24 3.52
C ASP A 270 -11.83 37.75 3.81
N ARG A 271 -12.78 38.04 2.92
CA ARG A 271 -14.19 37.64 3.05
C ARG A 271 -14.48 36.22 2.57
N THR A 272 -13.53 35.28 2.67
CA THR A 272 -13.71 33.90 2.18
C THR A 272 -14.89 33.22 2.87
N TYR A 273 -15.05 33.35 4.19
CA TYR A 273 -16.12 32.68 4.92
C TYR A 273 -17.52 33.26 4.64
N GLU A 274 -17.61 34.61 4.50
CA GLU A 274 -18.85 35.27 4.09
C GLU A 274 -19.26 34.85 2.69
N GLU A 275 -18.30 34.70 1.77
CA GLU A 275 -18.55 34.23 0.41
C GLU A 275 -19.03 32.76 0.42
N MET A 276 -18.45 31.90 1.24
CA MET A 276 -18.94 30.52 1.41
C MET A 276 -20.40 30.47 1.85
N LYS A 277 -20.81 31.32 2.82
CA LYS A 277 -22.21 31.44 3.26
C LYS A 277 -23.12 31.93 2.14
N ARG A 278 -22.68 32.93 1.41
CA ARG A 278 -23.45 33.46 0.27
C ARG A 278 -23.67 32.38 -0.80
N VAL A 279 -22.60 31.64 -1.15
CA VAL A 279 -22.65 30.62 -2.17
C VAL A 279 -23.50 29.41 -1.71
N GLN A 280 -23.42 29.01 -0.45
CA GLN A 280 -24.29 27.98 0.11
C GLN A 280 -25.78 28.37 -0.01
N ALA A 281 -26.12 29.62 0.34
CA ALA A 281 -27.49 30.12 0.24
C ALA A 281 -27.98 30.25 -1.23
N SER A 282 -27.07 30.51 -2.18
CA SER A 282 -27.38 30.66 -3.60
C SER A 282 -27.51 29.32 -4.36
N HIS A 283 -27.08 28.21 -3.76
CA HIS A 283 -27.11 26.89 -4.39
C HIS A 283 -27.78 25.85 -3.47
N PRO A 284 -29.07 26.01 -3.15
CA PRO A 284 -29.81 25.11 -2.25
C PRO A 284 -29.97 23.69 -2.81
N GLU A 285 -29.83 23.53 -4.13
CA GLU A 285 -29.86 22.24 -4.83
C GLU A 285 -28.60 21.38 -4.57
N LYS A 286 -27.52 22.00 -4.08
CA LYS A 286 -26.27 21.31 -3.77
C LYS A 286 -26.13 21.12 -2.26
N ASN A 287 -25.72 19.91 -1.85
CA ASN A 287 -25.45 19.63 -0.42
C ASN A 287 -24.11 20.23 -0.01
N ILE A 288 -24.12 21.50 0.40
CA ILE A 288 -22.93 22.25 0.81
C ILE A 288 -22.90 22.35 2.34
N LYS A 289 -21.80 21.90 2.94
CA LYS A 289 -21.50 22.07 4.38
C LYS A 289 -20.37 23.07 4.55
N LEU A 290 -20.49 23.90 5.58
CA LEU A 290 -19.46 24.88 5.95
C LEU A 290 -18.86 24.50 7.29
N MET A 291 -17.53 24.54 7.36
CA MET A 291 -16.76 24.30 8.58
C MET A 291 -15.73 25.41 8.75
N GLN A 292 -15.38 25.70 9.99
CA GLN A 292 -14.20 26.50 10.34
C GLN A 292 -13.17 25.60 10.99
N GLN A 293 -11.95 25.66 10.52
CA GLN A 293 -10.83 24.87 11.03
C GLN A 293 -10.52 25.22 12.49
N SER A 294 -10.35 24.22 13.35
CA SER A 294 -9.96 24.47 14.76
C SER A 294 -8.45 24.70 14.91
N GLY A 295 -7.66 24.03 14.10
CA GLY A 295 -6.20 24.09 14.12
C GLY A 295 -5.60 25.02 13.07
N LYS A 296 -4.42 24.67 12.56
CA LYS A 296 -3.70 25.44 11.53
C LYS A 296 -3.14 24.52 10.44
N GLY A 297 -3.07 25.04 9.21
CA GLY A 297 -2.49 24.37 8.06
C GLY A 297 -3.46 23.47 7.30
N LYS A 298 -3.20 23.26 6.01
CA LYS A 298 -4.06 22.49 5.11
C LYS A 298 -4.31 21.05 5.61
N GLY A 299 -3.27 20.38 6.14
CA GLY A 299 -3.38 19.02 6.62
C GLY A 299 -4.39 18.86 7.75
N ASN A 300 -4.43 19.80 8.70
CA ASN A 300 -5.44 19.80 9.78
C ASN A 300 -6.85 20.04 9.21
N ALA A 301 -7.01 21.01 8.32
CA ALA A 301 -8.30 21.29 7.67
C ALA A 301 -8.84 20.05 6.94
N VAL A 302 -8.03 19.39 6.13
CA VAL A 302 -8.44 18.18 5.41
C VAL A 302 -8.85 17.07 6.36
N ARG A 303 -8.10 16.86 7.47
CA ARG A 303 -8.43 15.84 8.47
C ARG A 303 -9.78 16.10 9.15
N GLU A 304 -10.02 17.33 9.58
CA GLU A 304 -11.30 17.72 10.21
C GLU A 304 -12.47 17.52 9.25
N ALA A 305 -12.32 17.94 7.99
CA ALA A 305 -13.35 17.77 6.98
C ALA A 305 -13.58 16.30 6.60
N PHE A 306 -12.53 15.49 6.50
CA PHE A 306 -12.66 14.03 6.28
C PHE A 306 -13.38 13.32 7.43
N ASP A 307 -13.14 13.76 8.66
CA ASP A 307 -13.83 13.22 9.84
C ASP A 307 -15.33 13.55 9.86
N ALA A 308 -15.72 14.70 9.33
CA ALA A 308 -17.10 15.16 9.21
C ALA A 308 -17.82 14.67 7.94
N ALA A 309 -17.09 14.09 6.99
CA ALA A 309 -17.61 13.62 5.73
C ALA A 309 -18.48 12.36 5.87
N THR A 310 -19.54 12.27 5.08
CA THR A 310 -20.51 11.16 5.09
C THR A 310 -20.45 10.28 3.85
N GLY A 311 -19.80 10.74 2.79
CA GLY A 311 -19.67 9.98 1.54
C GLY A 311 -18.75 8.77 1.67
N ASP A 312 -18.97 7.77 0.82
CA ASP A 312 -18.14 6.56 0.73
C ASP A 312 -16.75 6.86 0.17
N ILE A 313 -16.66 7.87 -0.70
CA ILE A 313 -15.44 8.33 -1.34
C ILE A 313 -15.13 9.76 -0.86
N LEU A 314 -13.90 9.98 -0.43
CA LEU A 314 -13.36 11.27 -0.01
C LEU A 314 -12.46 11.83 -1.10
N MET A 315 -12.68 13.09 -1.49
CA MET A 315 -11.91 13.81 -2.50
C MET A 315 -11.43 15.14 -1.99
N ILE A 316 -10.20 15.52 -2.28
CA ILE A 316 -9.67 16.86 -2.03
C ILE A 316 -9.66 17.65 -3.33
N LEU A 317 -10.26 18.82 -3.32
CA LEU A 317 -10.17 19.84 -4.37
C LEU A 317 -9.58 21.14 -3.78
N ASP A 318 -8.42 21.55 -4.26
CA ASP A 318 -7.82 22.80 -3.82
C ASP A 318 -8.68 24.01 -4.28
N ALA A 319 -8.97 24.94 -3.38
CA ALA A 319 -9.84 26.09 -3.63
C ALA A 319 -9.29 27.06 -4.70
N ASP A 320 -7.99 26.98 -5.02
CA ASP A 320 -7.36 27.80 -6.07
C ASP A 320 -7.70 27.34 -7.50
N LEU A 321 -8.40 26.20 -7.64
CA LEU A 321 -8.87 25.61 -8.89
C LEU A 321 -7.78 25.42 -9.95
N THR A 322 -6.53 25.30 -9.53
CA THR A 322 -5.40 24.97 -10.40
C THR A 322 -5.54 23.55 -10.98
N VAL A 323 -6.22 22.66 -10.24
CA VAL A 323 -6.82 21.44 -10.78
C VAL A 323 -8.26 21.73 -11.13
N PRO A 324 -8.66 21.63 -12.42
CA PRO A 324 -10.03 21.91 -12.83
C PRO A 324 -11.04 21.00 -12.15
N PRO A 325 -12.13 21.51 -11.55
CA PRO A 325 -13.18 20.68 -10.95
C PRO A 325 -13.78 19.65 -11.91
N GLU A 326 -13.78 19.94 -13.21
CA GLU A 326 -14.23 19.05 -14.28
C GLU A 326 -13.42 17.78 -14.41
N GLU A 327 -12.22 17.72 -13.82
CA GLU A 327 -11.37 16.53 -13.80
C GLU A 327 -11.78 15.51 -12.70
N LEU A 328 -12.56 15.92 -11.70
CA LEU A 328 -12.94 15.06 -10.56
C LEU A 328 -13.60 13.73 -10.96
N PRO A 329 -14.49 13.66 -11.97
CA PRO A 329 -15.04 12.38 -12.42
C PRO A 329 -14.00 11.35 -12.80
N LYS A 330 -12.86 11.75 -13.37
CA LYS A 330 -11.77 10.83 -13.74
C LYS A 330 -11.17 10.14 -12.52
N PHE A 331 -11.08 10.85 -11.40
CA PHE A 331 -10.58 10.30 -10.13
C PHE A 331 -11.60 9.34 -9.52
N TYR A 332 -12.88 9.73 -9.55
CA TYR A 332 -13.99 8.90 -9.11
C TYR A 332 -14.00 7.58 -9.87
N ASP A 333 -13.97 7.65 -11.20
CA ASP A 333 -13.98 6.47 -12.07
C ASP A 333 -12.73 5.60 -11.86
N ALA A 334 -11.55 6.21 -11.71
CA ALA A 334 -10.33 5.44 -11.44
C ALA A 334 -10.43 4.64 -10.13
N LEU A 335 -11.03 5.22 -9.08
CA LEU A 335 -11.21 4.55 -7.80
C LEU A 335 -12.29 3.46 -7.90
N ARG A 336 -13.48 3.79 -8.42
CA ARG A 336 -14.60 2.87 -8.48
C ARG A 336 -14.35 1.68 -9.41
N PHE A 337 -13.66 1.88 -10.54
CA PHE A 337 -13.23 0.80 -11.44
C PHE A 337 -12.01 0.00 -10.93
N GLY A 338 -11.62 0.20 -9.67
CA GLY A 338 -10.56 -0.56 -9.05
C GLY A 338 -9.17 -0.37 -9.66
N LYS A 339 -8.91 0.79 -10.34
CA LYS A 339 -7.57 1.07 -10.88
C LYS A 339 -6.54 1.35 -9.79
N GLY A 340 -7.00 1.74 -8.62
CA GLY A 340 -6.22 1.95 -7.40
C GLY A 340 -7.11 1.97 -6.17
N ASP A 341 -6.52 1.88 -4.98
CA ASP A 341 -7.18 2.08 -3.68
C ASP A 341 -7.02 3.55 -3.22
N PHE A 342 -5.97 4.20 -3.70
CA PHE A 342 -5.63 5.60 -3.47
C PHE A 342 -5.29 6.27 -4.79
N ILE A 343 -6.07 7.26 -5.20
CA ILE A 343 -5.87 7.96 -6.46
C ILE A 343 -5.23 9.33 -6.20
N ASN A 344 -4.08 9.55 -6.81
CA ASN A 344 -3.29 10.78 -6.71
C ASN A 344 -3.32 11.56 -8.02
N GLY A 345 -3.44 12.88 -7.97
CA GLY A 345 -3.32 13.71 -9.16
C GLY A 345 -1.86 13.81 -9.62
N CYS A 346 -1.64 13.85 -10.93
CA CYS A 346 -0.32 14.08 -11.51
C CYS A 346 -0.37 15.23 -12.53
N ARG A 347 0.33 16.33 -12.23
CA ARG A 347 0.40 17.57 -13.03
C ARG A 347 1.59 17.60 -13.99
N LEU A 348 2.53 16.65 -13.88
CA LEU A 348 3.85 16.73 -14.48
C LEU A 348 3.97 16.07 -15.87
N VAL A 349 2.85 15.65 -16.47
CA VAL A 349 2.84 14.91 -17.73
C VAL A 349 2.37 15.79 -18.90
N TYR A 350 1.25 16.49 -18.73
CA TYR A 350 0.79 17.43 -19.76
C TYR A 350 1.59 18.73 -19.74
N PRO A 351 1.69 19.42 -20.88
CA PRO A 351 2.24 20.77 -20.91
C PRO A 351 1.47 21.65 -19.93
N MET A 352 2.20 22.35 -19.07
CA MET A 352 1.65 23.29 -18.09
C MET A 352 1.64 24.71 -18.66
N ASP A 353 0.73 25.55 -18.18
CA ASP A 353 0.77 26.97 -18.47
C ASP A 353 2.11 27.58 -18.01
N ARG A 354 2.63 28.58 -18.73
CA ARG A 354 4.01 29.09 -18.52
C ARG A 354 4.32 29.52 -17.08
N ASN A 355 3.31 29.97 -16.34
CA ASN A 355 3.47 30.45 -14.95
C ASN A 355 2.95 29.47 -13.90
N ALA A 356 2.35 28.33 -14.29
CA ALA A 356 1.71 27.41 -13.38
C ALA A 356 2.70 26.76 -12.39
N MET A 357 3.95 26.50 -12.82
CA MET A 357 4.97 25.94 -11.95
C MET A 357 6.37 26.49 -12.27
N ARG A 358 7.04 27.05 -11.27
CA ARG A 358 8.41 27.56 -11.43
C ARG A 358 9.40 26.39 -11.56
N PHE A 359 10.49 26.62 -12.29
CA PHE A 359 11.51 25.60 -12.62
C PHE A 359 12.05 24.85 -11.39
N LEU A 360 12.39 25.53 -10.31
CA LEU A 360 12.87 24.91 -9.06
C LEU A 360 11.82 24.01 -8.39
N ASN A 361 10.55 24.39 -8.47
CA ASN A 361 9.47 23.55 -7.95
C ASN A 361 9.29 22.28 -8.79
N LEU A 362 9.47 22.39 -10.12
CA LEU A 362 9.43 21.23 -11.02
C LEU A 362 10.57 20.25 -10.70
N LEU A 363 11.79 20.77 -10.49
CA LEU A 363 12.96 19.95 -10.14
C LEU A 363 12.75 19.27 -8.78
N GLY A 364 12.26 20.00 -7.78
CA GLY A 364 11.92 19.46 -6.46
C GLY A 364 10.85 18.36 -6.55
N ASN A 365 9.78 18.58 -7.32
CA ASN A 365 8.73 17.58 -7.53
C ASN A 365 9.27 16.30 -8.18
N LYS A 366 10.11 16.41 -9.20
CA LYS A 366 10.75 15.26 -9.84
C LYS A 366 11.64 14.48 -8.88
N PHE A 367 12.42 15.20 -8.05
CA PHE A 367 13.26 14.58 -7.01
C PHE A 367 12.40 13.81 -6.00
N PHE A 368 11.39 14.45 -5.42
CA PHE A 368 10.48 13.78 -4.48
C PHE A 368 9.73 12.63 -5.14
N GLY A 369 9.28 12.77 -6.37
CA GLY A 369 8.64 11.70 -7.13
C GLY A 369 9.52 10.45 -7.28
N LEU A 370 10.79 10.61 -7.66
CA LEU A 370 11.75 9.51 -7.72
C LEU A 370 12.04 8.91 -6.34
N PHE A 371 12.28 9.76 -5.36
CA PHE A 371 12.58 9.33 -3.99
C PHE A 371 11.41 8.54 -3.37
N PHE A 372 10.18 9.02 -3.54
CA PHE A 372 8.99 8.34 -3.04
C PHE A 372 8.68 7.06 -3.82
N SER A 373 8.90 7.05 -5.13
CA SER A 373 8.76 5.81 -5.92
C SER A 373 9.67 4.70 -5.38
N TYR A 374 10.92 5.06 -5.07
CA TYR A 374 11.87 4.14 -4.43
C TYR A 374 11.42 3.74 -3.02
N LEU A 375 11.02 4.72 -2.21
CA LEU A 375 10.65 4.51 -0.80
C LEU A 375 9.40 3.63 -0.66
N LEU A 376 8.35 3.91 -1.41
CA LEU A 376 7.06 3.24 -1.32
C LEU A 376 6.97 1.96 -2.15
N GLY A 377 7.93 1.71 -3.04
CA GLY A 377 7.92 0.56 -3.96
C GLY A 377 6.79 0.64 -4.99
N GLN A 378 6.21 1.83 -5.20
CA GLN A 378 5.17 2.13 -6.17
C GLN A 378 5.56 3.38 -6.96
N ARG A 379 5.28 3.41 -8.25
CA ARG A 379 5.64 4.54 -9.11
C ARG A 379 4.78 5.75 -8.80
N LEU A 380 5.44 6.86 -8.47
CA LEU A 380 4.84 8.17 -8.24
C LEU A 380 5.64 9.22 -9.01
N LYS A 381 4.94 10.09 -9.73
CA LYS A 381 5.55 11.22 -10.44
C LYS A 381 5.35 12.54 -9.72
N ASP A 382 4.17 12.74 -9.14
CA ASP A 382 3.79 13.98 -8.46
C ASP A 382 3.31 13.72 -7.02
N THR A 383 4.15 14.00 -6.06
CA THR A 383 3.85 13.80 -4.62
C THR A 383 3.12 14.99 -4.00
N LEU A 384 3.16 16.17 -4.65
CA LEU A 384 2.67 17.44 -4.13
C LEU A 384 1.37 17.92 -4.81
N CYS A 385 0.71 17.08 -5.61
CA CYS A 385 -0.63 17.40 -6.10
C CYS A 385 -1.63 17.30 -4.94
N GLY A 386 -2.38 18.36 -4.68
CA GLY A 386 -3.34 18.39 -3.56
C GLY A 386 -4.55 17.49 -3.79
N THR A 387 -4.89 17.15 -5.04
CA THR A 387 -6.04 16.28 -5.34
C THR A 387 -5.70 14.83 -5.03
N LYS A 388 -6.34 14.30 -4.00
CA LYS A 388 -6.24 12.91 -3.55
C LYS A 388 -7.63 12.35 -3.32
N VAL A 389 -7.82 11.09 -3.71
CA VAL A 389 -9.11 10.41 -3.64
C VAL A 389 -8.92 9.01 -3.10
N LEU A 390 -9.75 8.64 -2.12
CA LEU A 390 -9.70 7.33 -1.48
C LEU A 390 -11.07 6.98 -0.89
N TYR A 391 -11.27 5.70 -0.56
CA TYR A 391 -12.46 5.31 0.18
C TYR A 391 -12.39 5.77 1.64
N ARG A 392 -13.53 6.17 2.20
CA ARG A 392 -13.65 6.55 3.60
C ARG A 392 -13.18 5.45 4.56
N ALA A 393 -13.45 4.19 4.25
CA ALA A 393 -12.97 3.04 5.02
C ALA A 393 -11.44 2.97 5.08
N ASP A 394 -10.77 3.23 3.95
CA ASP A 394 -9.31 3.28 3.90
C ASP A 394 -8.74 4.47 4.66
N TYR A 395 -9.39 5.64 4.58
CA TYR A 395 -9.04 6.80 5.41
C TYR A 395 -9.15 6.50 6.91
N MET A 396 -10.21 5.85 7.36
CA MET A 396 -10.37 5.46 8.76
C MET A 396 -9.24 4.53 9.23
N SER A 397 -8.80 3.63 8.36
CA SER A 397 -7.64 2.77 8.62
C SER A 397 -6.32 3.56 8.66
N ILE A 398 -6.13 4.56 7.80
CA ILE A 398 -4.99 5.49 7.83
C ILE A 398 -5.00 6.28 9.15
N LYS A 399 -6.16 6.84 9.52
CA LYS A 399 -6.35 7.61 10.75
C LYS A 399 -5.97 6.81 12.00
N ALA A 400 -6.40 5.56 12.10
CA ALA A 400 -6.10 4.67 13.22
C ALA A 400 -4.58 4.39 13.37
N ASN A 401 -3.82 4.46 12.28
CA ASN A 401 -2.38 4.18 12.24
C ASN A 401 -1.50 5.44 12.12
N ARG A 402 -2.06 6.64 12.22
CA ARG A 402 -1.34 7.91 12.00
C ARG A 402 -0.12 8.11 12.88
N ASN A 403 -0.19 7.69 14.14
CA ASN A 403 0.91 7.83 15.10
C ASN A 403 2.22 7.15 14.65
N TYR A 404 2.15 6.25 13.67
CA TYR A 404 3.32 5.55 13.17
C TYR A 404 4.33 6.49 12.48
N PHE A 405 3.87 7.50 11.74
CA PHE A 405 4.73 8.46 11.03
C PHE A 405 4.88 9.81 11.75
N GLY A 406 4.13 10.07 12.81
CA GLY A 406 4.14 11.34 13.53
C GLY A 406 3.26 12.41 12.87
N ASP A 407 3.07 13.54 13.57
CA ASP A 407 2.14 14.61 13.18
C ASP A 407 2.91 15.90 12.83
N PHE A 408 3.75 15.87 11.81
CA PHE A 408 4.50 17.05 11.35
C PHE A 408 4.28 17.41 9.89
N ASP A 409 3.27 16.84 9.23
CA ASP A 409 2.94 17.20 7.85
C ASP A 409 2.02 18.44 7.79
N PRO A 410 2.53 19.62 7.39
CA PRO A 410 1.73 20.85 7.33
C PRO A 410 0.72 20.83 6.19
N PHE A 411 0.90 19.96 5.19
CA PHE A 411 0.06 19.89 4.00
C PHE A 411 -0.93 18.72 4.03
N GLY A 412 -0.68 17.68 4.83
CA GLY A 412 -1.47 16.45 4.88
C GLY A 412 -1.26 15.51 3.68
N ASP A 413 -0.46 15.92 2.71
CA ASP A 413 -0.24 15.14 1.49
C ASP A 413 0.62 13.92 1.73
N PHE A 414 1.66 14.04 2.54
CA PHE A 414 2.61 12.97 2.85
C PHE A 414 2.05 12.02 3.90
N ASP A 415 1.29 12.52 4.88
CA ASP A 415 0.57 11.71 5.84
C ASP A 415 -0.34 10.68 5.13
N LEU A 416 -1.12 11.15 4.15
CA LEU A 416 -1.99 10.28 3.36
C LEU A 416 -1.21 9.29 2.49
N LEU A 417 -0.14 9.73 1.81
CA LEU A 417 0.69 8.86 0.96
C LEU A 417 1.42 7.78 1.76
N PHE A 418 2.02 8.15 2.89
CA PHE A 418 2.71 7.19 3.77
C PHE A 418 1.72 6.24 4.45
N GLY A 419 0.58 6.75 4.89
CA GLY A 419 -0.50 5.95 5.46
C GLY A 419 -1.02 4.92 4.45
N ALA A 420 -1.30 5.35 3.21
CA ALA A 420 -1.72 4.47 2.13
C ALA A 420 -0.66 3.38 1.84
N ALA A 421 0.62 3.75 1.76
CA ALA A 421 1.70 2.80 1.53
C ALA A 421 1.88 1.81 2.69
N LYS A 422 1.75 2.25 3.94
CA LYS A 422 1.82 1.38 5.13
C LYS A 422 0.69 0.35 5.16
N LEU A 423 -0.49 0.73 4.72
CA LEU A 423 -1.66 -0.16 4.60
C LEU A 423 -1.66 -0.99 3.31
N ASN A 424 -0.58 -0.93 2.53
CA ASN A 424 -0.46 -1.62 1.25
C ASN A 424 -1.59 -1.27 0.26
N LEU A 425 -2.06 -0.01 0.27
CA LEU A 425 -3.01 0.47 -0.72
C LEU A 425 -2.32 0.65 -2.07
N LYS A 426 -3.00 0.28 -3.15
CA LYS A 426 -2.52 0.54 -4.50
C LYS A 426 -2.68 2.01 -4.82
N ILE A 427 -1.56 2.72 -4.99
CA ILE A 427 -1.53 4.13 -5.38
C ILE A 427 -1.50 4.19 -6.91
N THR A 428 -2.43 4.95 -7.49
CA THR A 428 -2.52 5.18 -8.94
C THR A 428 -2.62 6.67 -9.23
N GLU A 429 -1.95 7.14 -10.28
CA GLU A 429 -1.95 8.54 -10.67
C GLU A 429 -2.92 8.80 -11.82
N VAL A 430 -3.79 9.80 -11.66
CA VAL A 430 -4.61 10.38 -12.73
C VAL A 430 -3.90 11.62 -13.27
N ILE A 431 -3.61 11.61 -14.57
CA ILE A 431 -2.90 12.68 -15.26
C ILE A 431 -3.89 13.80 -15.56
N ILE A 432 -3.59 15.02 -15.11
CA ILE A 432 -4.44 16.20 -15.23
C ILE A 432 -3.68 17.38 -15.85
N ARG A 433 -4.43 18.31 -16.46
CA ARG A 433 -3.87 19.58 -16.89
C ARG A 433 -3.81 20.52 -15.69
N TYR A 434 -2.65 21.15 -15.47
CA TYR A 434 -2.43 22.12 -14.41
C TYR A 434 -2.55 23.53 -14.99
N ARG A 435 -3.48 24.31 -14.45
CA ARG A 435 -3.78 25.67 -14.91
C ARG A 435 -3.18 26.73 -13.99
N ASP A 436 -2.97 27.91 -14.53
CA ASP A 436 -2.55 29.07 -13.74
C ASP A 436 -3.65 29.46 -12.74
N ARG A 437 -3.22 29.84 -11.53
CA ARG A 437 -4.10 30.40 -10.50
C ARG A 437 -4.65 31.73 -10.97
N LYS A 438 -5.97 31.90 -10.87
CA LYS A 438 -6.65 33.13 -11.27
C LYS A 438 -6.81 34.15 -10.13
N TYR A 439 -6.90 33.73 -8.88
CA TYR A 439 -7.10 34.56 -7.69
C TYR A 439 -6.17 34.11 -6.55
N GLY A 440 -5.82 35.05 -5.67
CA GLY A 440 -5.01 34.78 -4.49
C GLY A 440 -3.50 34.64 -4.76
N SER A 441 -2.74 34.39 -3.72
CA SER A 441 -1.28 34.22 -3.78
C SER A 441 -0.84 32.89 -3.13
N THR A 442 0.30 32.37 -3.58
CA THR A 442 0.88 31.14 -3.02
C THR A 442 1.31 31.36 -1.57
N GLN A 443 0.76 30.59 -0.64
CA GLN A 443 1.07 30.66 0.80
C GLN A 443 2.27 29.77 1.20
N ILE A 444 2.97 29.17 0.24
CA ILE A 444 4.05 28.20 0.47
C ILE A 444 5.41 28.91 0.52
N SER A 445 6.09 28.85 1.66
CA SER A 445 7.50 29.23 1.79
C SER A 445 8.39 28.10 1.28
N ARG A 446 9.00 28.26 0.09
CA ARG A 446 9.70 27.21 -0.65
C ARG A 446 10.82 26.54 0.14
N PHE A 447 11.74 27.32 0.71
CA PHE A 447 12.89 26.78 1.41
C PHE A 447 12.51 26.11 2.73
N ARG A 448 11.67 26.77 3.53
CA ARG A 448 11.23 26.24 4.82
C ARG A 448 10.41 24.96 4.67
N HIS A 449 9.43 24.96 3.76
CA HIS A 449 8.60 23.78 3.53
C HIS A 449 9.38 22.68 2.79
N GLY A 450 10.26 23.02 1.84
CA GLY A 450 11.13 22.05 1.17
C GLY A 450 12.04 21.31 2.15
N TRP A 451 12.63 22.04 3.13
CA TRP A 451 13.41 21.40 4.20
C TRP A 451 12.58 20.50 5.08
N LEU A 452 11.37 20.94 5.48
CA LEU A 452 10.47 20.13 6.27
C LEU A 452 10.08 18.82 5.54
N LEU A 453 9.73 18.92 4.25
CA LEU A 453 9.44 17.75 3.43
C LEU A 453 10.64 16.80 3.32
N MET A 454 11.86 17.33 3.24
CA MET A 454 13.08 16.50 3.26
C MET A 454 13.23 15.77 4.61
N CYS A 455 13.05 16.45 5.73
CA CYS A 455 13.09 15.83 7.06
C CYS A 455 12.05 14.70 7.20
N MET A 456 10.81 14.95 6.76
CA MET A 456 9.75 13.94 6.74
C MET A 456 10.11 12.74 5.86
N SER A 457 10.66 13.01 4.70
CA SER A 457 11.09 11.98 3.75
C SER A 457 12.19 11.10 4.33
N MET A 458 13.17 11.68 5.02
CA MET A 458 14.23 10.94 5.72
C MET A 458 13.68 10.11 6.89
N PHE A 459 12.75 10.68 7.67
CA PHE A 459 12.08 9.96 8.74
C PHE A 459 11.29 8.75 8.21
N ALA A 460 10.52 8.93 7.14
CA ALA A 460 9.78 7.87 6.50
C ALA A 460 10.71 6.79 5.90
N ALA A 461 11.84 7.20 5.30
CA ALA A 461 12.84 6.27 4.78
C ALA A 461 13.36 5.34 5.88
N ARG A 462 13.71 5.90 7.05
CA ARG A 462 14.14 5.11 8.21
C ARG A 462 13.07 4.12 8.68
N LYS A 463 11.79 4.50 8.63
CA LYS A 463 10.66 3.67 9.07
C LYS A 463 10.21 2.62 8.06
N ILE A 464 10.46 2.83 6.74
CA ILE A 464 9.95 1.96 5.68
C ILE A 464 11.06 1.08 5.08
N LYS A 465 12.24 1.64 4.82
CA LYS A 465 13.33 0.94 4.09
C LYS A 465 14.45 0.45 4.99
N PHE A 466 14.89 1.27 5.93
CA PHE A 466 16.07 1.00 6.76
C PHE A 466 15.66 0.47 8.15
N MET A 467 14.76 -0.52 8.14
CA MET A 467 14.28 -1.21 9.35
C MET A 467 15.30 -2.21 9.89
#